data_cbead65e2a03a639d6050e3c4986f9f0
#
_entry.id   cbead65e2a03a639d6050e3c4986f9f0
#
_cell.length_a   1.000
_cell.length_b   1.000
_cell.length_c   1.000
_cell.angle_alpha   90.00
_cell.angle_beta   90.00
_cell.angle_gamma   90.00
#
_symmetry.space_group_name_H-M   'P 1'
#
loop_
_entity.id
_entity.type
_entity.pdbx_description
1 polymer ?
#
loop_
_entity_poly.entity_id
_entity_poly.type
_entity_poly.pdbx_seq_one_letter_code
_entity_poly.pdbx_strand_id
1 'polypeptide(L)'
;MRLKSVFAALSLLTAIPAAPALAQDMERIIVTANRIEAEDMRSAPAVYRQIPADFVLVAVTYQSATRDAGERAKELETMFNRLKAKAAKSPGFNLQGGSLGESISDIDTVLFTDVYASDYSGTGRFTLTLSIDTKPDESFEALMKRAQGFIDSIDAAGRAESYLGGEQYIGARDVAKHRADLVADIAAEVTSLRTAFAPAKVTLTGLESRIITQ
;
A
#
# COMPACT_ATOMS: atom_id res chain seq x y z
N MET A 1 -80.92 -12.41 -24.22
CA MET A 1 -80.13 -13.08 -23.22
C MET A 1 -78.66 -13.13 -23.70
N ARG A 2 -77.78 -12.24 -23.26
CA ARG A 2 -76.35 -12.33 -23.47
C ARG A 2 -75.68 -11.77 -22.22
N LEU A 3 -75.05 -12.65 -21.45
CA LEU A 3 -74.29 -12.41 -20.24
C LEU A 3 -72.98 -11.75 -20.65
N LYS A 4 -72.67 -10.57 -20.12
CA LYS A 4 -71.36 -9.91 -20.28
C LYS A 4 -70.56 -10.16 -19.00
N SER A 5 -69.55 -11.02 -19.09
CA SER A 5 -68.58 -11.25 -18.03
C SER A 5 -67.59 -10.08 -17.97
N VAL A 6 -67.55 -9.42 -16.85
CA VAL A 6 -66.54 -8.37 -16.55
C VAL A 6 -65.39 -9.08 -15.83
N PHE A 7 -64.23 -9.16 -16.49
CA PHE A 7 -62.98 -9.57 -15.84
C PHE A 7 -62.36 -8.36 -15.19
N ALA A 8 -62.31 -8.35 -13.86
CA ALA A 8 -61.55 -7.42 -13.08
C ALA A 8 -60.13 -7.95 -12.96
N ALA A 9 -59.19 -7.28 -13.63
CA ALA A 9 -57.76 -7.56 -13.48
C ALA A 9 -57.25 -6.93 -12.19
N LEU A 10 -56.94 -7.75 -11.20
CA LEU A 10 -56.32 -7.36 -9.93
C LEU A 10 -54.79 -7.26 -10.14
N SER A 11 -54.28 -6.06 -10.35
CA SER A 11 -52.83 -5.80 -10.46
C SER A 11 -52.20 -5.88 -9.05
N LEU A 12 -51.54 -7.00 -8.75
CA LEU A 12 -50.73 -7.14 -7.55
C LEU A 12 -49.42 -6.35 -7.75
N LEU A 13 -49.34 -5.16 -7.14
CA LEU A 13 -48.08 -4.43 -7.02
C LEU A 13 -47.23 -5.14 -5.96
N THR A 14 -46.29 -5.98 -6.37
CA THR A 14 -45.25 -6.51 -5.50
C THR A 14 -44.24 -5.40 -5.22
N ALA A 15 -44.32 -4.79 -4.02
CA ALA A 15 -43.30 -3.97 -3.49
C ALA A 15 -42.05 -4.84 -3.23
N ILE A 16 -41.04 -4.73 -4.07
CA ILE A 16 -39.69 -5.29 -3.83
C ILE A 16 -39.09 -4.46 -2.68
N PRO A 17 -38.81 -5.07 -1.50
CA PRO A 17 -38.07 -4.36 -0.50
C PRO A 17 -36.68 -4.07 -1.08
N ALA A 18 -36.32 -2.78 -1.20
CA ALA A 18 -34.95 -2.39 -1.47
C ALA A 18 -34.10 -2.97 -0.34
N ALA A 19 -33.34 -4.02 -0.65
CA ALA A 19 -32.31 -4.49 0.24
C ALA A 19 -31.38 -3.28 0.54
N PRO A 20 -31.04 -3.01 1.82
CA PRO A 20 -30.04 -2.02 2.11
C PRO A 20 -28.80 -2.46 1.33
N ALA A 21 -28.29 -1.56 0.46
CA ALA A 21 -26.97 -1.73 -0.12
C ALA A 21 -26.04 -1.96 1.07
N LEU A 22 -25.56 -3.19 1.21
CA LEU A 22 -24.46 -3.49 2.11
C LEU A 22 -23.38 -2.51 1.67
N ALA A 23 -23.12 -1.52 2.51
CA ALA A 23 -21.93 -0.69 2.38
C ALA A 23 -20.80 -1.71 2.24
N GLN A 24 -20.23 -1.80 1.04
CA GLN A 24 -19.01 -2.56 0.86
C GLN A 24 -18.08 -1.97 1.91
N ASP A 25 -17.69 -2.80 2.88
CA ASP A 25 -16.62 -2.47 3.79
C ASP A 25 -15.48 -2.02 2.89
N MET A 26 -15.26 -0.68 2.86
CA MET A 26 -14.10 -0.14 2.19
C MET A 26 -12.93 -0.82 2.88
N GLU A 27 -12.19 -1.60 2.11
CA GLU A 27 -11.02 -2.31 2.57
C GLU A 27 -10.07 -1.25 3.12
N ARG A 28 -10.18 -1.03 4.44
CA ARG A 28 -9.35 -0.08 5.16
C ARG A 28 -7.94 -0.66 5.08
N ILE A 29 -7.06 0.04 4.40
CA ILE A 29 -5.64 -0.32 4.40
C ILE A 29 -5.18 -0.16 5.85
N ILE A 30 -5.12 -1.28 6.56
CA ILE A 30 -4.67 -1.34 7.94
C ILE A 30 -3.16 -1.50 7.87
N VAL A 31 -2.43 -0.46 8.27
CA VAL A 31 -1.00 -0.58 8.52
C VAL A 31 -0.84 -1.30 9.85
N THR A 32 -0.83 -2.62 9.82
CA THR A 32 -0.14 -3.36 10.86
C THR A 32 1.33 -3.29 10.49
N ALA A 33 2.09 -2.63 11.31
CA ALA A 33 3.53 -2.56 11.20
C ALA A 33 4.16 -3.90 11.60
N ASN A 34 3.72 -4.96 10.99
CA ASN A 34 4.35 -6.29 10.85
C ASN A 34 3.58 -7.05 9.79
N ARG A 35 4.28 -7.75 8.94
CA ARG A 35 3.74 -8.93 8.29
C ARG A 35 3.47 -9.94 9.41
N ILE A 36 2.31 -9.80 10.07
CA ILE A 36 1.89 -10.71 11.13
C ILE A 36 1.50 -11.98 10.39
N GLU A 37 2.36 -12.97 10.41
CA GLU A 37 1.98 -14.33 10.04
C GLU A 37 0.91 -14.82 11.04
N ALA A 38 0.07 -15.78 10.66
CA ALA A 38 -1.02 -16.25 11.52
C ALA A 38 -0.54 -16.74 12.91
N GLU A 39 0.74 -17.09 13.04
CA GLU A 39 1.39 -17.41 14.32
C GLU A 39 1.63 -16.18 15.20
N ASP A 40 1.93 -15.04 14.61
CA ASP A 40 2.17 -13.79 15.35
C ASP A 40 0.87 -13.16 15.88
N MET A 41 -0.28 -13.50 15.30
CA MET A 41 -1.59 -13.08 15.82
C MET A 41 -1.84 -13.58 17.26
N ARG A 42 -1.17 -14.65 17.68
CA ARG A 42 -1.24 -15.15 19.07
C ARG A 42 -0.45 -14.29 20.06
N SER A 43 0.48 -13.49 19.56
CA SER A 43 1.31 -12.57 20.35
C SER A 43 0.94 -11.10 20.12
N ALA A 44 -0.16 -10.80 19.42
CA ALA A 44 -0.61 -9.44 19.21
C ALA A 44 -0.80 -8.73 20.57
N PRO A 45 -0.33 -7.48 20.72
CA PRO A 45 -0.52 -6.74 21.95
C PRO A 45 -2.01 -6.58 22.25
N ALA A 46 -2.38 -6.64 23.52
CA ALA A 46 -3.78 -6.49 23.95
C ALA A 46 -4.38 -5.13 23.56
N VAL A 47 -3.52 -4.13 23.38
CA VAL A 47 -3.91 -2.79 22.94
C VAL A 47 -3.14 -2.43 21.66
N TYR A 48 -3.87 -2.08 20.62
CA TYR A 48 -3.33 -1.63 19.35
C TYR A 48 -4.20 -0.53 18.76
N ARG A 49 -3.61 0.30 17.91
CA ARG A 49 -4.34 1.36 17.22
C ARG A 49 -4.15 1.22 15.71
N GLN A 50 -5.24 1.23 14.99
CA GLN A 50 -5.22 1.28 13.54
C GLN A 50 -5.11 2.73 13.08
N ILE A 51 -4.16 3.00 12.20
CA ILE A 51 -3.98 4.31 11.59
C ILE A 51 -4.05 4.18 10.06
N PRO A 52 -4.56 5.19 9.35
CA PRO A 52 -4.54 5.17 7.89
C PRO A 52 -3.10 5.18 7.37
N ALA A 53 -2.89 4.51 6.25
CA ALA A 53 -1.61 4.55 5.54
C ALA A 53 -1.42 5.93 4.90
N ASP A 54 -0.19 6.45 4.96
CA ASP A 54 0.20 7.69 4.28
C ASP A 54 0.85 7.41 2.92
N PHE A 55 1.42 6.22 2.73
CA PHE A 55 2.10 5.84 1.49
C PHE A 55 2.14 4.33 1.29
N VAL A 56 2.37 3.96 0.04
CA VAL A 56 2.67 2.58 -0.37
C VAL A 56 4.02 2.58 -1.10
N LEU A 57 4.87 1.60 -0.79
CA LEU A 57 6.11 1.34 -1.52
C LEU A 57 5.89 0.17 -2.47
N VAL A 58 6.38 0.30 -3.69
CA VAL A 58 6.37 -0.75 -4.71
C VAL A 58 7.66 -0.73 -5.51
N ALA A 59 8.17 -1.90 -5.87
CA ALA A 59 9.31 -1.98 -6.77
C ALA A 59 8.90 -1.61 -8.20
N VAL A 60 9.66 -0.76 -8.85
CA VAL A 60 9.55 -0.44 -10.28
C VAL A 60 10.77 -1.00 -10.98
N THR A 61 10.56 -1.92 -11.90
CA THR A 61 11.63 -2.51 -12.69
C THR A 61 11.51 -2.09 -14.14
N TYR A 62 12.63 -1.72 -14.73
CA TYR A 62 12.80 -1.55 -16.17
C TYR A 62 13.77 -2.62 -16.68
N GLN A 63 13.42 -3.22 -17.81
CA GLN A 63 14.26 -4.22 -18.46
C GLN A 63 14.36 -3.96 -19.95
N SER A 64 15.46 -4.38 -20.56
CA SER A 64 15.66 -4.39 -22.01
C SER A 64 16.37 -5.68 -22.45
N ALA A 65 15.91 -6.26 -23.56
CA ALA A 65 16.48 -7.40 -24.22
C ALA A 65 17.18 -7.02 -25.57
N THR A 66 17.60 -5.77 -25.71
CA THR A 66 18.40 -5.31 -26.84
C THR A 66 19.72 -6.10 -26.89
N ARG A 67 20.06 -6.65 -28.06
CA ARG A 67 21.20 -7.61 -28.21
C ARG A 67 22.54 -6.97 -27.86
N ASP A 68 22.77 -5.73 -28.33
CA ASP A 68 23.99 -5.03 -28.04
C ASP A 68 23.97 -4.54 -26.57
N ALA A 69 24.99 -4.90 -25.81
CA ALA A 69 25.08 -4.60 -24.39
C ALA A 69 25.21 -3.10 -24.11
N GLY A 70 25.91 -2.37 -24.98
CA GLY A 70 26.08 -0.92 -24.86
C GLY A 70 24.79 -0.16 -25.16
N GLU A 71 24.07 -0.55 -26.21
CA GLU A 71 22.76 0.02 -26.55
C GLU A 71 21.75 -0.28 -25.45
N ARG A 72 21.72 -1.50 -24.94
CA ARG A 72 20.85 -1.92 -23.84
C ARG A 72 21.06 -1.08 -22.57
N ALA A 73 22.33 -0.90 -22.18
CA ALA A 73 22.68 -0.07 -21.02
C ALA A 73 22.22 1.39 -21.24
N LYS A 74 22.45 1.96 -22.43
CA LYS A 74 22.04 3.31 -22.78
C LYS A 74 20.52 3.51 -22.79
N GLU A 75 19.76 2.53 -23.28
CA GLU A 75 18.29 2.54 -23.21
C GLU A 75 17.83 2.60 -21.76
N LEU A 76 18.37 1.74 -20.89
CA LEU A 76 17.99 1.69 -19.49
C LEU A 76 18.48 2.91 -18.70
N GLU A 77 19.64 3.45 -18.98
CA GLU A 77 20.10 4.71 -18.37
C GLU A 77 19.16 5.88 -18.77
N THR A 78 18.70 5.88 -20.01
CA THR A 78 17.70 6.85 -20.47
C THR A 78 16.40 6.71 -19.68
N MET A 79 15.93 5.48 -19.46
CA MET A 79 14.72 5.23 -18.66
C MET A 79 14.89 5.63 -17.20
N PHE A 80 16.06 5.34 -16.60
CA PHE A 80 16.40 5.76 -15.25
C PHE A 80 16.30 7.27 -15.09
N ASN A 81 16.90 8.03 -16.00
CA ASN A 81 16.86 9.49 -15.97
C ASN A 81 15.44 10.04 -16.21
N ARG A 82 14.66 9.45 -17.13
CA ARG A 82 13.27 9.84 -17.37
C ARG A 82 12.40 9.59 -16.15
N LEU A 83 12.54 8.44 -15.50
CA LEU A 83 11.81 8.09 -14.29
C LEU A 83 12.12 9.07 -13.14
N LYS A 84 13.40 9.38 -12.89
CA LYS A 84 13.81 10.41 -11.92
C LYS A 84 13.18 11.76 -12.23
N ALA A 85 13.30 12.22 -13.47
CA ALA A 85 12.76 13.51 -13.89
C ALA A 85 11.23 13.57 -13.81
N LYS A 86 10.54 12.46 -14.06
CA LYS A 86 9.09 12.36 -13.95
C LYS A 86 8.65 12.38 -12.49
N ALA A 87 9.29 11.62 -11.61
CA ALA A 87 8.97 11.59 -10.19
C ALA A 87 9.17 12.97 -9.54
N ALA A 88 10.27 13.65 -9.83
CA ALA A 88 10.54 15.00 -9.33
C ALA A 88 9.46 16.04 -9.72
N LYS A 89 8.70 15.80 -10.77
CA LYS A 89 7.62 16.67 -11.26
C LYS A 89 6.21 16.20 -10.92
N SER A 90 6.10 15.06 -10.24
CA SER A 90 4.81 14.41 -9.98
C SER A 90 4.53 14.36 -8.48
N PRO A 91 3.76 15.29 -7.93
CA PRO A 91 3.43 15.29 -6.49
C PRO A 91 2.79 13.96 -6.06
N GLY A 92 3.21 13.45 -4.92
CA GLY A 92 2.73 12.18 -4.37
C GLY A 92 3.43 10.94 -4.95
N PHE A 93 4.47 11.12 -5.77
CA PHE A 93 5.37 10.06 -6.22
C PHE A 93 6.80 10.41 -5.85
N ASN A 94 7.46 9.54 -5.11
CA ASN A 94 8.85 9.70 -4.73
C ASN A 94 9.63 8.44 -5.09
N LEU A 95 10.84 8.60 -5.61
CA LEU A 95 11.74 7.49 -5.90
C LEU A 95 12.78 7.35 -4.79
N GLN A 96 13.16 6.11 -4.56
CA GLN A 96 14.19 5.73 -3.62
C GLN A 96 15.05 4.65 -4.25
N GLY A 97 16.34 4.68 -3.96
CA GLY A 97 17.25 3.58 -4.30
C GLY A 97 17.16 2.47 -3.26
N GLY A 98 17.69 1.31 -3.61
CA GLY A 98 17.67 0.11 -2.76
C GLY A 98 16.49 -0.80 -3.06
N SER A 99 16.60 -2.01 -2.53
CA SER A 99 15.55 -3.04 -2.66
C SER A 99 14.44 -2.80 -1.67
N LEU A 100 13.24 -3.16 -2.06
CA LEU A 100 12.05 -3.09 -1.21
C LEU A 100 12.26 -3.94 0.06
N GLY A 101 12.07 -3.34 1.23
CA GLY A 101 12.29 -4.00 2.53
C GLY A 101 13.73 -3.96 3.06
N GLU A 102 14.67 -3.42 2.30
CA GLU A 102 16.06 -3.21 2.70
C GLU A 102 16.35 -1.73 2.98
N SER A 103 17.64 -1.39 3.07
CA SER A 103 18.07 0.01 3.24
C SER A 103 17.65 0.85 2.05
N ILE A 104 16.86 1.88 2.32
CA ILE A 104 16.41 2.85 1.33
C ILE A 104 17.46 3.97 1.24
N SER A 105 17.86 4.29 0.01
CA SER A 105 18.79 5.39 -0.29
C SER A 105 18.04 6.55 -0.94
N ASP A 106 18.50 7.77 -0.68
CA ASP A 106 18.00 8.93 -1.41
C ASP A 106 18.33 8.78 -2.90
N ILE A 107 17.32 8.92 -3.75
CA ILE A 107 17.47 8.77 -5.21
C ILE A 107 18.49 9.73 -5.81
N ASP A 108 18.72 10.88 -5.19
CA ASP A 108 19.70 11.85 -5.68
C ASP A 108 21.15 11.39 -5.48
N THR A 109 21.37 10.44 -4.58
CA THR A 109 22.68 9.81 -4.34
C THR A 109 22.88 8.53 -5.16
N VAL A 110 21.86 8.02 -5.83
CA VAL A 110 21.92 6.76 -6.58
C VAL A 110 22.36 7.02 -8.02
N LEU A 111 23.42 6.33 -8.43
CA LEU A 111 23.87 6.30 -9.81
C LEU A 111 23.21 5.13 -10.56
N PHE A 112 23.04 5.27 -11.88
CA PHE A 112 22.52 4.19 -12.71
C PHE A 112 23.33 2.90 -12.57
N THR A 113 24.67 3.03 -12.49
CA THR A 113 25.60 1.92 -12.31
C THR A 113 25.39 1.12 -11.03
N ASP A 114 24.83 1.74 -9.99
CA ASP A 114 24.61 1.11 -8.68
C ASP A 114 23.42 0.15 -8.70
N VAL A 115 22.47 0.40 -9.60
CA VAL A 115 21.20 -0.34 -9.70
C VAL A 115 21.10 -1.19 -10.96
N TYR A 116 21.96 -0.95 -11.95
CA TYR A 116 21.96 -1.70 -13.20
C TYR A 116 22.54 -3.09 -13.02
N ALA A 117 21.81 -4.09 -13.47
CA ALA A 117 22.27 -5.48 -13.54
C ALA A 117 22.02 -6.04 -14.95
N SER A 118 22.94 -6.87 -15.41
CA SER A 118 22.76 -7.67 -16.63
C SER A 118 22.95 -9.13 -16.32
N ASP A 119 22.17 -9.98 -16.94
CA ASP A 119 22.28 -11.43 -16.82
C ASP A 119 22.94 -12.07 -18.05
N TYR A 120 23.26 -13.36 -17.92
CA TYR A 120 23.86 -14.14 -19.00
C TYR A 120 22.90 -14.40 -20.17
N SER A 121 21.59 -14.19 -19.97
CA SER A 121 20.57 -14.32 -21.02
C SER A 121 20.57 -13.15 -22.01
N GLY A 122 21.36 -12.10 -21.72
CA GLY A 122 21.44 -10.89 -22.53
C GLY A 122 20.34 -9.88 -22.20
N THR A 123 19.70 -10.01 -21.05
CA THR A 123 18.74 -9.04 -20.51
C THR A 123 19.45 -8.10 -19.53
N GLY A 124 19.24 -6.81 -19.67
CA GLY A 124 19.63 -5.81 -18.67
C GLY A 124 18.40 -5.34 -17.91
N ARG A 125 18.58 -4.92 -16.66
CA ARG A 125 17.50 -4.38 -15.82
C ARG A 125 18.04 -3.43 -14.75
N PHE A 126 17.17 -2.56 -14.28
CA PHE A 126 17.36 -1.89 -13.01
C PHE A 126 16.03 -1.87 -12.25
N THR A 127 16.11 -1.79 -10.92
CA THR A 127 14.94 -1.72 -10.03
C THR A 127 15.14 -0.58 -9.06
N LEU A 128 14.09 0.21 -8.86
CA LEU A 128 14.00 1.27 -7.85
C LEU A 128 12.74 1.06 -7.02
N THR A 129 12.69 1.68 -5.86
CA THR A 129 11.48 1.71 -5.02
C THR A 129 10.70 3.00 -5.30
N LEU A 130 9.44 2.86 -5.69
CA LEU A 130 8.48 3.95 -5.86
C LEU A 130 7.63 4.07 -4.61
N SER A 131 7.69 5.21 -3.94
CA SER A 131 6.79 5.59 -2.85
C SER A 131 5.64 6.40 -3.41
N ILE A 132 4.42 5.98 -3.11
CA ILE A 132 3.19 6.58 -3.64
C ILE A 132 2.35 7.05 -2.45
N ASP A 133 2.11 8.35 -2.35
CA ASP A 133 1.26 8.91 -1.30
C ASP A 133 -0.18 8.45 -1.50
N THR A 134 -0.83 8.00 -0.44
CA THR A 134 -2.26 7.65 -0.45
C THR A 134 -3.11 8.93 -0.49
N LYS A 135 -4.29 8.82 -1.08
CA LYS A 135 -5.30 9.90 -1.04
C LYS A 135 -6.43 9.50 -0.09
N PRO A 136 -7.15 10.48 0.49
CA PRO A 136 -8.35 10.18 1.25
C PRO A 136 -9.31 9.31 0.43
N ASP A 137 -9.84 8.26 1.04
CA ASP A 137 -10.82 7.34 0.46
C ASP A 137 -10.37 6.62 -0.84
N GLU A 138 -9.06 6.62 -1.14
CA GLU A 138 -8.50 5.89 -2.28
C GLU A 138 -8.40 4.41 -1.94
N SER A 139 -9.01 3.55 -2.77
CA SER A 139 -8.82 2.10 -2.64
C SER A 139 -7.42 1.69 -3.07
N PHE A 140 -6.93 0.56 -2.57
CA PHE A 140 -5.64 0.02 -2.95
C PHE A 140 -5.54 -0.24 -4.46
N GLU A 141 -6.62 -0.75 -5.07
CA GLU A 141 -6.69 -0.97 -6.52
C GLU A 141 -6.55 0.35 -7.31
N ALA A 142 -7.23 1.41 -6.88
CA ALA A 142 -7.13 2.73 -7.51
C ALA A 142 -5.72 3.31 -7.38
N LEU A 143 -5.06 3.13 -6.24
CA LEU A 143 -3.68 3.53 -6.01
C LEU A 143 -2.73 2.77 -6.95
N MET A 144 -2.85 1.44 -7.06
CA MET A 144 -2.00 0.63 -7.95
C MET A 144 -2.24 0.96 -9.41
N LYS A 145 -3.48 1.24 -9.82
CA LYS A 145 -3.78 1.75 -11.16
C LYS A 145 -3.15 3.10 -11.44
N ARG A 146 -3.11 3.99 -10.43
CA ARG A 146 -2.43 5.29 -10.52
C ARG A 146 -0.91 5.11 -10.62
N ALA A 147 -0.34 4.14 -9.89
CA ALA A 147 1.07 3.78 -9.99
C ALA A 147 1.41 3.25 -11.40
N GLN A 148 0.60 2.34 -11.93
CA GLN A 148 0.77 1.81 -13.27
C GLN A 148 0.67 2.93 -14.31
N GLY A 149 -0.34 3.79 -14.23
CA GLY A 149 -0.48 4.93 -15.14
C GLY A 149 0.69 5.92 -15.04
N PHE A 150 1.33 6.04 -13.87
CA PHE A 150 2.53 6.87 -13.72
C PHE A 150 3.69 6.31 -14.54
N ILE A 151 4.03 5.01 -14.42
CA ILE A 151 5.14 4.41 -15.18
C ILE A 151 4.83 4.33 -16.67
N ASP A 152 3.57 4.03 -17.06
CA ASP A 152 3.14 3.96 -18.46
C ASP A 152 3.19 5.32 -19.17
N SER A 153 3.15 6.41 -18.41
CA SER A 153 3.25 7.78 -18.94
C SER A 153 4.69 8.20 -19.28
N ILE A 154 5.67 7.32 -19.06
CA ILE A 154 7.08 7.58 -19.37
C ILE A 154 7.39 6.96 -20.74
N ASP A 155 7.75 7.81 -21.69
CA ASP A 155 8.07 7.37 -23.04
C ASP A 155 9.19 6.31 -23.00
N ALA A 156 8.96 5.17 -23.65
CA ALA A 156 9.95 4.11 -23.73
C ALA A 156 11.22 4.58 -24.50
N ALA A 157 12.37 4.05 -24.11
CA ALA A 157 13.62 4.18 -24.85
C ALA A 157 13.97 2.83 -25.48
N GLY A 158 14.03 2.79 -26.80
CA GLY A 158 14.35 1.55 -27.52
C GLY A 158 13.37 0.43 -27.23
N ARG A 159 13.89 -0.66 -26.67
CA ARG A 159 13.11 -1.86 -26.32
C ARG A 159 12.92 -2.02 -24.80
N ALA A 160 13.08 -0.95 -24.06
CA ALA A 160 12.88 -0.96 -22.62
C ALA A 160 11.39 -1.13 -22.27
N GLU A 161 11.12 -2.05 -21.37
CA GLU A 161 9.79 -2.34 -20.82
C GLU A 161 9.81 -2.08 -19.31
N SER A 162 8.65 -1.69 -18.75
CA SER A 162 8.50 -1.42 -17.31
C SER A 162 7.40 -2.26 -16.69
N TYR A 163 7.56 -2.60 -15.42
CA TYR A 163 6.52 -3.26 -14.63
C TYR A 163 6.65 -2.92 -13.15
N LEU A 164 5.52 -3.00 -12.44
CA LEU A 164 5.47 -2.91 -10.98
C LEU A 164 5.69 -4.30 -10.37
N GLY A 165 6.46 -4.37 -9.30
CA GLY A 165 6.64 -5.60 -8.53
C GLY A 165 5.36 -6.05 -7.84
N GLY A 166 5.27 -7.36 -7.55
CA GLY A 166 4.11 -7.95 -6.87
C GLY A 166 4.10 -7.71 -5.36
N GLU A 167 5.25 -7.38 -4.75
CA GLU A 167 5.34 -7.03 -3.34
C GLU A 167 5.08 -5.54 -3.14
N GLN A 168 4.30 -5.21 -2.11
CA GLN A 168 4.03 -3.85 -1.69
C GLN A 168 4.20 -3.74 -0.18
N TYR A 169 4.72 -2.60 0.26
CA TYR A 169 4.80 -2.25 1.68
C TYR A 169 3.96 -1.00 1.93
N ILE A 170 3.18 -1.06 2.97
CA ILE A 170 2.28 0.00 3.36
C ILE A 170 2.87 0.67 4.60
N GLY A 171 2.91 1.99 4.62
CA GLY A 171 3.51 2.72 5.73
C GLY A 171 2.75 3.96 6.15
N ALA A 172 3.03 4.41 7.35
CA ALA A 172 2.57 5.68 7.86
C ALA A 172 3.78 6.52 8.31
N ARG A 173 3.75 7.81 7.96
CA ARG A 173 4.75 8.78 8.41
C ARG A 173 4.40 9.26 9.81
N ASP A 174 5.41 9.67 10.55
CA ASP A 174 5.22 10.33 11.85
C ASP A 174 4.30 9.57 12.82
N VAL A 175 4.50 8.25 12.93
CA VAL A 175 3.74 7.39 13.85
C VAL A 175 3.88 7.84 15.31
N ALA A 176 4.93 8.60 15.64
CA ALA A 176 5.16 9.14 16.97
C ALA A 176 4.02 10.06 17.46
N LYS A 177 3.33 10.75 16.54
CA LYS A 177 2.16 11.60 16.85
C LYS A 177 1.02 10.82 17.50
N HIS A 178 0.91 9.52 17.24
CA HIS A 178 -0.15 8.66 17.78
C HIS A 178 0.21 8.05 19.14
N ARG A 179 1.44 8.32 19.67
CA ARG A 179 1.89 7.74 20.94
C ARG A 179 0.99 8.14 22.12
N ALA A 180 0.58 9.41 22.19
CA ALA A 180 -0.25 9.89 23.29
C ALA A 180 -1.61 9.17 23.32
N ASP A 181 -2.21 8.99 22.17
CA ASP A 181 -3.48 8.28 22.03
C ASP A 181 -3.35 6.80 22.41
N LEU A 182 -2.27 6.13 21.94
CA LEU A 182 -2.02 4.73 22.30
C LEU A 182 -1.81 4.56 23.81
N VAL A 183 -1.09 5.49 24.45
CA VAL A 183 -0.92 5.48 25.91
C VAL A 183 -2.25 5.66 26.64
N ALA A 184 -3.15 6.51 26.11
CA ALA A 184 -4.49 6.67 26.67
C ALA A 184 -5.33 5.40 26.54
N ASP A 185 -5.27 4.71 25.39
CA ASP A 185 -5.94 3.44 25.17
C ASP A 185 -5.42 2.35 26.14
N ILE A 186 -4.10 2.28 26.37
CA ILE A 186 -3.49 1.39 27.35
C ILE A 186 -3.96 1.71 28.78
N ALA A 187 -4.04 2.99 29.15
CA ALA A 187 -4.50 3.39 30.47
C ALA A 187 -5.97 3.02 30.72
N ALA A 188 -6.81 3.12 29.68
CA ALA A 188 -8.20 2.68 29.75
C ALA A 188 -8.31 1.16 29.96
N GLU A 189 -7.51 0.37 29.22
CA GLU A 189 -7.47 -1.08 29.36
C GLU A 189 -6.99 -1.50 30.78
N VAL A 190 -5.92 -0.89 31.28
CA VAL A 190 -5.44 -1.13 32.66
C VAL A 190 -6.52 -0.83 33.69
N THR A 191 -7.31 0.20 33.49
CA THR A 191 -8.42 0.56 34.39
C THR A 191 -9.50 -0.53 34.38
N SER A 192 -9.84 -1.03 33.20
CA SER A 192 -10.79 -2.13 33.01
C SER A 192 -10.28 -3.41 33.70
N LEU A 193 -9.01 -3.78 33.51
CA LEU A 193 -8.38 -4.93 34.15
C LEU A 193 -8.36 -4.80 35.68
N ARG A 194 -8.04 -3.62 36.23
CA ARG A 194 -8.07 -3.38 37.67
C ARG A 194 -9.45 -3.58 38.27
N THR A 195 -10.48 -3.18 37.53
CA THR A 195 -11.87 -3.36 37.95
C THR A 195 -12.27 -4.84 37.92
N ALA A 196 -11.93 -5.53 36.84
CA ALA A 196 -12.30 -6.93 36.63
C ALA A 196 -11.58 -7.91 37.60
N PHE A 197 -10.34 -7.59 37.98
CA PHE A 197 -9.50 -8.46 38.82
C PHE A 197 -9.34 -7.96 40.27
N ALA A 198 -10.15 -6.98 40.72
CA ALA A 198 -10.14 -6.53 42.10
C ALA A 198 -10.41 -7.71 43.08
N PRO A 199 -9.65 -7.82 44.20
CA PRO A 199 -8.67 -6.85 44.72
C PRO A 199 -7.22 -7.04 44.25
N ALA A 200 -6.97 -7.82 43.19
CA ALA A 200 -5.62 -8.08 42.70
C ALA A 200 -4.95 -6.78 42.20
N LYS A 201 -3.64 -6.65 42.41
CA LYS A 201 -2.85 -5.51 41.97
C LYS A 201 -2.41 -5.71 40.52
N VAL A 202 -2.88 -4.85 39.61
CA VAL A 202 -2.42 -4.81 38.23
C VAL A 202 -1.31 -3.77 38.09
N THR A 203 -0.14 -4.19 37.58
CA THR A 203 1.02 -3.32 37.33
C THR A 203 1.31 -3.28 35.83
N LEU A 204 1.50 -2.08 35.30
CA LEU A 204 1.89 -1.86 33.91
C LEU A 204 3.41 -1.66 33.82
N THR A 205 4.06 -2.34 32.87
CA THR A 205 5.51 -2.25 32.59
C THR A 205 5.74 -2.11 31.10
N GLY A 206 6.91 -1.64 30.68
CA GLY A 206 7.31 -1.60 29.25
C GLY A 206 6.89 -0.36 28.49
N LEU A 207 6.34 0.66 29.14
CA LEU A 207 5.97 1.94 28.47
C LEU A 207 7.19 2.75 28.00
N GLU A 208 8.35 2.48 28.54
CA GLU A 208 9.64 3.06 28.13
C GLU A 208 10.17 2.50 26.82
N SER A 209 9.65 1.36 26.38
CA SER A 209 10.03 0.74 25.11
C SER A 209 9.68 1.66 23.93
N ARG A 210 10.54 1.65 22.91
CA ARG A 210 10.24 2.35 21.65
C ARG A 210 8.96 1.74 21.04
N ILE A 211 8.13 2.59 20.45
CA ILE A 211 7.06 2.10 19.58
C ILE A 211 7.78 1.42 18.41
N ILE A 212 7.63 0.11 18.32
CA ILE A 212 8.08 -0.63 17.16
C ILE A 212 6.95 -0.48 16.13
N THR A 213 7.23 0.27 15.08
CA THR A 213 6.43 0.23 13.86
C THR A 213 6.99 -0.91 13.02
N GLN A 214 6.16 -1.82 12.72
CA GLN A 214 6.52 -2.95 11.87
C GLN A 214 5.75 -2.85 10.58
#